data_5b297a611de4dd55edb2180addbc9fb5
#
_entry.id   5b297a611de4dd55edb2180addbc9fb5
#
_cell.length_a   1.000
_cell.length_b   1.000
_cell.length_c   1.000
_cell.angle_alpha   90.00
_cell.angle_beta   90.00
_cell.angle_gamma   90.00
#
_symmetry.space_group_name_H-M   'P 1'
#
loop_
_entity.id
_entity.type
_entity.pdbx_description
1 polymer ?
#
loop_
_entity_poly.entity_id
_entity_poly.type
_entity_poly.pdbx_seq_one_letter_code
_entity_poly.pdbx_strand_id
1 'polypeptide(L)'
;MNSLSSARSNALGIADDAIGTGCTVSDDGHVKAPNLKYVVTDPTAYLLLQNQANEKAKAFEARLIPALHLFDELDTAAEAAINSEIAEMESLIRDPDATPTATLTDDILNGKAKPPEDPKAFTDWWNSLSEGEKNEMYLHDQYIGNNDNMPTVDRDRFNRMKLSDELGRATTAAAAVDQLKAQHPDWAAGKNIPETIVGGITKDRMDYEAWQRQLGDATQRAKYLPDLQATDKAVRDKPDRYLMVMDTQTGRQAHAAVANGNPDTADHVSVTTPGINTTVRDAIGGMSDEGMNLRNEAGKQLDLAGRSNESVATVAWIGYDPPQINDKQGLGDNAAGAWEVMHDEQAKDGARSLARFYDGLANTHQGDPAHITAVGHSYGSLTTGLALQEPGNHGITDAIFYGSPGIEATTPGELGVQPGHVFTMETPDDPIQWVYDGPKYGHATPLLPAIFWGSDVMGLGDFGPNPATNPNFTHLDTTAFITPDGRHLDSASGHSDYPRLGSNGELRTTGYNIAAVISGLAEQNAIHQR
;
A
#
# COMPACT_ATOMS: atom_id res chain seq x y z
N MET A 1 25.88 7.90 18.59
CA MET A 1 25.77 9.34 18.91
C MET A 1 25.04 10.15 17.83
N ASN A 2 25.25 9.85 16.53
CA ASN A 2 24.53 10.58 15.46
C ASN A 2 23.01 10.32 15.46
N SER A 3 22.56 9.08 15.70
CA SER A 3 21.16 8.68 15.67
C SER A 3 20.34 9.35 16.78
N LEU A 4 20.85 9.33 18.02
CA LEU A 4 20.21 9.99 19.16
C LEU A 4 20.12 11.52 18.94
N SER A 5 21.19 12.13 18.43
CA SER A 5 21.20 13.55 18.06
C SER A 5 20.18 13.87 16.96
N SER A 6 20.04 12.98 15.98
CA SER A 6 19.06 13.12 14.89
C SER A 6 17.63 12.96 15.40
N ALA A 7 17.34 11.96 16.24
CA ALA A 7 16.04 11.76 16.86
C ALA A 7 15.62 12.96 17.72
N ARG A 8 16.57 13.45 18.56
CA ARG A 8 16.36 14.67 19.34
C ARG A 8 16.07 15.87 18.45
N SER A 9 16.84 16.07 17.39
CA SER A 9 16.62 17.20 16.46
C SER A 9 15.29 17.11 15.74
N ASN A 10 14.86 15.90 15.38
CA ASN A 10 13.56 15.67 14.78
C ASN A 10 12.42 16.00 15.75
N ALA A 11 12.46 15.48 16.97
CA ALA A 11 11.43 15.77 17.99
C ALA A 11 11.36 17.27 18.30
N LEU A 12 12.50 17.93 18.50
CA LEU A 12 12.56 19.39 18.71
C LEU A 12 12.04 20.16 17.52
N GLY A 13 12.39 19.78 16.29
CA GLY A 13 11.90 20.43 15.07
C GLY A 13 10.36 20.34 14.94
N ILE A 14 9.77 19.20 15.29
CA ILE A 14 8.30 19.05 15.30
C ILE A 14 7.66 19.93 16.38
N ALA A 15 8.25 20.00 17.57
CA ALA A 15 7.77 20.84 18.66
C ALA A 15 7.87 22.32 18.32
N ASP A 16 8.99 22.77 17.75
CA ASP A 16 9.22 24.15 17.31
C ASP A 16 8.22 24.55 16.19
N ASP A 17 7.98 23.66 15.24
CA ASP A 17 6.97 23.87 14.18
C ASP A 17 5.57 24.04 14.78
N ALA A 18 5.20 23.20 15.76
CA ALA A 18 3.91 23.30 16.45
C ALA A 18 3.79 24.65 17.21
N ILE A 19 4.82 25.04 17.94
CA ILE A 19 4.89 26.31 18.68
C ILE A 19 4.83 27.49 17.69
N GLY A 20 5.52 27.40 16.56
CA GLY A 20 5.52 28.42 15.50
C GLY A 20 4.13 28.66 14.89
N THR A 21 3.20 27.69 14.98
CA THR A 21 1.79 27.85 14.59
C THR A 21 0.87 28.34 15.71
N GLY A 22 1.43 28.64 16.88
CA GLY A 22 0.71 29.12 18.05
C GLY A 22 0.15 28.02 18.95
N CYS A 23 0.51 26.75 18.71
CA CYS A 23 0.18 25.65 19.61
C CYS A 23 1.02 25.70 20.88
N THR A 24 0.53 25.07 21.95
CA THR A 24 1.33 24.76 23.15
C THR A 24 1.67 23.27 23.13
N VAL A 25 2.91 22.96 23.48
CA VAL A 25 3.44 21.58 23.53
C VAL A 25 3.82 21.29 24.97
N SER A 26 3.38 20.13 25.49
CA SER A 26 3.76 19.64 26.82
C SER A 26 4.96 18.68 26.73
N ASP A 27 5.61 18.45 27.88
CA ASP A 27 6.82 17.61 27.96
C ASP A 27 6.58 16.15 27.53
N ASP A 28 5.34 15.67 27.62
CA ASP A 28 4.90 14.34 27.18
C ASP A 28 4.45 14.29 25.69
N GLY A 29 4.66 15.39 24.96
CA GLY A 29 4.39 15.46 23.52
C GLY A 29 2.95 15.80 23.13
N HIS A 30 2.05 16.06 24.09
CA HIS A 30 0.71 16.51 23.78
C HIS A 30 0.70 17.94 23.22
N VAL A 31 -0.03 18.16 22.12
CA VAL A 31 -0.09 19.44 21.40
C VAL A 31 -1.49 20.03 21.49
N LYS A 32 -1.60 21.22 22.03
CA LYS A 32 -2.87 21.92 22.19
C LYS A 32 -2.94 23.14 21.27
N ALA A 33 -4.01 23.21 20.49
CA ALA A 33 -4.30 24.33 19.61
C ALA A 33 -4.48 25.66 20.35
N PRO A 34 -4.14 26.81 19.73
CA PRO A 34 -4.46 28.13 20.30
C PRO A 34 -5.98 28.33 20.42
N ASN A 35 -6.40 29.01 21.45
CA ASN A 35 -7.80 29.41 21.61
C ASN A 35 -8.07 30.72 20.84
N LEU A 36 -8.80 30.62 19.74
CA LEU A 36 -9.08 31.75 18.84
C LEU A 36 -10.29 32.61 19.27
N LYS A 37 -10.96 32.28 20.39
CA LYS A 37 -12.18 32.93 20.85
C LYS A 37 -12.05 34.46 21.04
N TYR A 38 -10.84 34.91 21.38
CA TYR A 38 -10.59 36.34 21.62
C TYR A 38 -10.01 37.08 20.40
N VAL A 39 -9.74 36.35 19.31
CA VAL A 39 -9.14 36.90 18.08
C VAL A 39 -10.14 36.93 16.93
N VAL A 40 -11.08 35.97 16.90
CA VAL A 40 -12.09 35.84 15.84
C VAL A 40 -13.47 36.18 16.43
N THR A 41 -14.05 37.25 15.95
CA THR A 41 -15.34 37.78 16.47
C THR A 41 -16.57 37.18 15.78
N ASP A 42 -16.43 36.70 14.54
CA ASP A 42 -17.50 36.03 13.81
C ASP A 42 -17.65 34.58 14.29
N PRO A 43 -18.86 34.15 14.76
CA PRO A 43 -19.05 32.82 15.32
C PRO A 43 -18.82 31.69 14.31
N THR A 44 -19.17 31.89 13.04
CA THR A 44 -19.03 30.86 12.00
C THR A 44 -17.55 30.72 11.60
N ALA A 45 -16.87 31.85 11.40
CA ALA A 45 -15.44 31.87 11.15
C ALA A 45 -14.65 31.31 12.34
N TYR A 46 -15.06 31.62 13.57
CA TYR A 46 -14.43 31.06 14.77
C TYR A 46 -14.49 29.52 14.78
N LEU A 47 -15.67 28.93 14.57
CA LEU A 47 -15.82 27.46 14.56
C LEU A 47 -14.96 26.80 13.50
N LEU A 48 -14.92 27.36 12.30
CA LEU A 48 -14.11 26.83 11.21
C LEU A 48 -12.61 26.91 11.51
N LEU A 49 -12.12 28.09 11.92
CA LEU A 49 -10.71 28.32 12.21
C LEU A 49 -10.25 27.56 13.45
N GLN A 50 -11.09 27.43 14.48
CA GLN A 50 -10.78 26.66 15.68
C GLN A 50 -10.68 25.15 15.36
N ASN A 51 -11.57 24.62 14.50
CA ASN A 51 -11.48 23.24 14.05
C ASN A 51 -10.20 23.00 13.24
N GLN A 52 -9.84 23.90 12.34
CA GLN A 52 -8.57 23.82 11.59
C GLN A 52 -7.35 23.86 12.54
N ALA A 53 -7.36 24.73 13.54
CA ALA A 53 -6.30 24.78 14.54
C ALA A 53 -6.20 23.48 15.37
N ASN A 54 -7.34 22.92 15.73
CA ASN A 54 -7.40 21.64 16.46
C ASN A 54 -6.86 20.48 15.62
N GLU A 55 -7.22 20.40 14.33
CA GLU A 55 -6.70 19.35 13.44
C GLU A 55 -5.19 19.50 13.21
N LYS A 56 -4.68 20.74 13.11
CA LYS A 56 -3.23 20.98 13.08
C LYS A 56 -2.53 20.49 14.34
N ALA A 57 -3.09 20.80 15.51
CA ALA A 57 -2.52 20.37 16.78
C ALA A 57 -2.46 18.83 16.87
N LYS A 58 -3.52 18.14 16.48
CA LYS A 58 -3.54 16.67 16.39
C LYS A 58 -2.49 16.11 15.42
N ALA A 59 -2.30 16.77 14.28
CA ALA A 59 -1.29 16.36 13.30
C ALA A 59 0.14 16.52 13.83
N PHE A 60 0.42 17.55 14.62
CA PHE A 60 1.71 17.70 15.30
C PHE A 60 1.88 16.66 16.41
N GLU A 61 0.83 16.42 17.22
CA GLU A 61 0.83 15.42 18.30
C GLU A 61 1.10 14.01 17.73
N ALA A 62 0.44 13.65 16.64
CA ALA A 62 0.62 12.37 15.96
C ALA A 62 2.05 12.15 15.42
N ARG A 63 2.81 13.22 15.18
CA ARG A 63 4.23 13.16 14.80
C ARG A 63 5.15 13.19 16.01
N LEU A 64 4.82 14.02 17.00
CA LEU A 64 5.70 14.29 18.12
C LEU A 64 5.76 13.11 19.10
N ILE A 65 4.63 12.49 19.43
CA ILE A 65 4.59 11.34 20.35
C ILE A 65 5.47 10.18 19.86
N PRO A 66 5.35 9.70 18.59
CA PRO A 66 6.25 8.69 18.07
C PRO A 66 7.72 9.12 18.02
N ALA A 67 7.99 10.40 17.74
CA ALA A 67 9.35 10.92 17.71
C ALA A 67 9.98 10.95 19.12
N LEU A 68 9.20 11.25 20.15
CA LEU A 68 9.64 11.18 21.55
C LEU A 68 9.86 9.73 22.00
N HIS A 69 8.96 8.81 21.64
CA HIS A 69 9.17 7.38 21.91
C HIS A 69 10.45 6.86 21.25
N LEU A 70 10.67 7.20 19.98
CA LEU A 70 11.90 6.83 19.30
C LEU A 70 13.14 7.42 19.97
N PHE A 71 13.08 8.67 20.44
CA PHE A 71 14.18 9.29 21.19
C PHE A 71 14.45 8.53 22.50
N ASP A 72 13.41 8.19 23.28
CA ASP A 72 13.50 7.45 24.53
C ASP A 72 14.10 6.04 24.33
N GLU A 73 13.64 5.34 23.27
CA GLU A 73 14.17 4.02 22.91
C GLU A 73 15.65 4.08 22.52
N LEU A 74 16.05 5.11 21.75
CA LEU A 74 17.45 5.33 21.36
C LEU A 74 18.32 5.79 22.51
N ASP A 75 17.77 6.56 23.44
CA ASP A 75 18.49 6.97 24.66
C ASP A 75 18.78 5.74 25.54
N THR A 76 17.77 4.87 25.72
CA THR A 76 17.92 3.59 26.40
C THR A 76 18.92 2.66 25.70
N ALA A 77 18.88 2.60 24.36
CA ALA A 77 19.82 1.81 23.58
C ALA A 77 21.25 2.38 23.65
N ALA A 78 21.39 3.71 23.64
CA ALA A 78 22.68 4.37 23.80
C ALA A 78 23.28 4.12 25.20
N GLU A 79 22.45 4.13 26.25
CA GLU A 79 22.86 3.76 27.60
C GLU A 79 23.35 2.31 27.65
N ALA A 80 22.60 1.39 27.05
CA ALA A 80 22.98 -0.03 26.97
C ALA A 80 24.29 -0.23 26.20
N ALA A 81 24.45 0.48 25.07
CA ALA A 81 25.68 0.45 24.27
C ALA A 81 26.86 0.99 25.05
N ILE A 82 26.71 2.12 25.74
CA ILE A 82 27.78 2.68 26.60
C ILE A 82 28.17 1.69 27.70
N ASN A 83 27.20 1.05 28.34
CA ASN A 83 27.46 0.06 29.38
C ASN A 83 28.16 -1.19 28.81
N SER A 84 27.81 -1.61 27.58
CA SER A 84 28.48 -2.69 26.85
C SER A 84 29.93 -2.33 26.52
N GLU A 85 30.19 -1.12 26.02
CA GLU A 85 31.54 -0.60 25.74
C GLU A 85 32.39 -0.51 27.02
N ILE A 86 31.78 -0.09 28.13
CA ILE A 86 32.47 -0.07 29.45
C ILE A 86 32.85 -1.49 29.86
N ALA A 87 31.90 -2.46 29.73
CA ALA A 87 32.16 -3.86 30.04
C ALA A 87 33.25 -4.46 29.14
N GLU A 88 33.27 -4.08 27.85
CA GLU A 88 34.29 -4.49 26.89
C GLU A 88 35.66 -3.87 27.24
N MET A 89 35.70 -2.57 27.57
CA MET A 89 36.90 -1.92 28.06
C MET A 89 37.42 -2.57 29.34
N GLU A 90 36.56 -2.94 30.28
CA GLU A 90 36.92 -3.71 31.47
C GLU A 90 37.46 -5.09 31.13
N SER A 91 36.91 -5.75 30.09
CA SER A 91 37.40 -7.02 29.55
C SER A 91 38.80 -6.88 28.92
N LEU A 92 39.02 -5.80 28.13
CA LEU A 92 40.34 -5.48 27.55
C LEU A 92 41.38 -5.16 28.59
N ILE A 93 41.00 -4.60 29.73
CA ILE A 93 41.90 -4.41 30.88
C ILE A 93 42.31 -5.77 31.46
N ARG A 94 41.44 -6.78 31.40
CA ARG A 94 41.71 -8.16 31.83
C ARG A 94 42.43 -9.00 30.77
N ASP A 95 42.18 -8.72 29.47
CA ASP A 95 42.81 -9.37 28.31
C ASP A 95 43.19 -8.32 27.24
N PRO A 96 44.40 -7.75 27.29
CA PRO A 96 44.81 -6.69 26.37
C PRO A 96 44.94 -7.11 24.89
N ASP A 97 44.88 -8.40 24.59
CA ASP A 97 44.99 -8.93 23.22
C ASP A 97 43.62 -9.13 22.54
N ALA A 98 42.50 -8.89 23.24
CA ALA A 98 41.15 -8.94 22.65
C ALA A 98 40.93 -7.73 21.72
N THR A 99 40.49 -7.98 20.50
CA THR A 99 40.15 -6.92 19.51
C THR A 99 38.65 -6.76 19.39
N PRO A 100 38.08 -5.54 19.56
CA PRO A 100 36.65 -5.30 19.31
C PRO A 100 36.30 -5.65 17.87
N THR A 101 35.23 -6.40 17.69
CA THR A 101 34.71 -6.75 16.35
C THR A 101 33.53 -5.85 16.05
N ALA A 102 33.69 -4.92 15.10
CA ALA A 102 32.55 -4.14 14.60
C ALA A 102 31.48 -5.08 14.06
N THR A 103 30.23 -4.83 14.44
CA THR A 103 29.11 -5.61 13.94
C THR A 103 28.78 -5.22 12.48
N LEU A 104 28.09 -6.09 11.74
CA LEU A 104 27.61 -5.76 10.40
C LEU A 104 26.71 -4.50 10.44
N THR A 105 25.92 -4.35 11.50
CA THR A 105 25.05 -3.19 11.73
C THR A 105 25.86 -1.89 11.84
N ASP A 106 26.96 -1.88 12.61
CA ASP A 106 27.87 -0.73 12.71
C ASP A 106 28.46 -0.35 11.36
N ASP A 107 28.85 -1.35 10.57
CA ASP A 107 29.40 -1.10 9.23
C ASP A 107 28.37 -0.55 8.26
N ILE A 108 27.09 -0.98 8.35
CA ILE A 108 25.98 -0.43 7.56
C ILE A 108 25.73 1.02 7.97
N LEU A 109 25.57 1.30 9.25
CA LEU A 109 25.31 2.65 9.77
C LEU A 109 26.46 3.63 9.44
N ASN A 110 27.68 3.13 9.34
CA ASN A 110 28.86 3.90 8.94
C ASN A 110 29.09 3.95 7.41
N GLY A 111 28.18 3.37 6.61
CA GLY A 111 28.27 3.35 5.14
C GLY A 111 29.38 2.47 4.57
N LYS A 112 29.93 1.53 5.36
CA LYS A 112 30.98 0.60 4.95
C LYS A 112 30.45 -0.71 4.38
N ALA A 113 29.20 -1.08 4.72
CA ALA A 113 28.52 -2.25 4.23
C ALA A 113 27.08 -1.90 3.82
N LYS A 114 26.40 -2.85 3.19
CA LYS A 114 24.95 -2.81 2.91
C LYS A 114 24.26 -3.94 3.67
N PRO A 115 22.94 -3.80 3.95
CA PRO A 115 22.15 -4.94 4.43
C PRO A 115 22.30 -6.15 3.49
N PRO A 116 22.19 -7.38 4.00
CA PRO A 116 22.26 -8.58 3.17
C PRO A 116 21.25 -8.51 2.00
N GLU A 117 21.70 -8.84 0.79
CA GLU A 117 20.84 -8.87 -0.40
C GLU A 117 20.07 -10.19 -0.53
N ASP A 118 20.64 -11.28 0.01
CA ASP A 118 19.94 -12.57 0.08
C ASP A 118 18.76 -12.50 1.05
N PRO A 119 17.54 -12.90 0.64
CA PRO A 119 16.33 -12.78 1.43
C PRO A 119 16.44 -13.43 2.82
N LYS A 120 16.94 -14.67 2.87
CA LYS A 120 17.07 -15.39 4.14
C LYS A 120 18.14 -14.78 5.03
N ALA A 121 19.28 -14.40 4.45
CA ALA A 121 20.34 -13.76 5.20
C ALA A 121 19.89 -12.40 5.78
N PHE A 122 19.04 -11.65 5.06
CA PHE A 122 18.44 -10.43 5.58
C PHE A 122 17.54 -10.73 6.79
N THR A 123 16.62 -11.68 6.64
CA THR A 123 15.68 -12.04 7.73
C THR A 123 16.43 -12.55 8.96
N ASP A 124 17.44 -13.41 8.77
CA ASP A 124 18.27 -13.94 9.88
C ASP A 124 19.03 -12.82 10.57
N TRP A 125 19.65 -11.92 9.80
CA TRP A 125 20.34 -10.74 10.34
C TRP A 125 19.36 -9.81 11.07
N TRP A 126 18.23 -9.45 10.46
CA TRP A 126 17.23 -8.58 11.05
C TRP A 126 16.70 -9.12 12.38
N ASN A 127 16.42 -10.41 12.44
CA ASN A 127 15.96 -11.08 13.66
C ASN A 127 17.04 -11.17 14.75
N SER A 128 18.32 -11.01 14.40
CA SER A 128 19.41 -10.95 15.37
C SER A 128 19.60 -9.58 16.00
N LEU A 129 18.98 -8.52 15.42
CA LEU A 129 19.11 -7.15 15.92
C LEU A 129 18.29 -6.95 17.20
N SER A 130 18.87 -6.17 18.12
CA SER A 130 18.12 -5.60 19.23
C SER A 130 17.12 -4.54 18.73
N GLU A 131 16.12 -4.22 19.55
CA GLU A 131 15.18 -3.15 19.23
C GLU A 131 15.85 -1.79 19.01
N GLY A 132 16.94 -1.52 19.76
CA GLY A 132 17.76 -0.32 19.55
C GLY A 132 18.39 -0.26 18.16
N GLU A 133 19.04 -1.36 17.73
CA GLU A 133 19.65 -1.44 16.40
C GLU A 133 18.60 -1.36 15.28
N LYS A 134 17.43 -1.98 15.43
CA LYS A 134 16.31 -1.84 14.49
C LYS A 134 15.86 -0.37 14.36
N ASN A 135 15.78 0.36 15.48
CA ASN A 135 15.43 1.78 15.46
C ASN A 135 16.53 2.63 14.79
N GLU A 136 17.82 2.30 15.01
CA GLU A 136 18.92 2.97 14.31
C GLU A 136 18.87 2.71 12.81
N MET A 137 18.55 1.49 12.38
CA MET A 137 18.32 1.17 10.97
C MET A 137 17.17 1.97 10.37
N TYR A 138 16.06 2.14 11.10
CA TYR A 138 14.94 3.01 10.66
C TYR A 138 15.35 4.48 10.54
N LEU A 139 16.18 4.99 11.43
CA LEU A 139 16.71 6.36 11.30
C LEU A 139 17.67 6.52 10.12
N HIS A 140 18.39 5.46 9.78
CA HIS A 140 19.26 5.42 8.61
C HIS A 140 18.45 5.36 7.31
N ASP A 141 17.40 4.54 7.28
CA ASP A 141 16.44 4.42 6.16
C ASP A 141 15.00 4.37 6.69
N GLN A 142 14.31 5.50 6.60
CA GLN A 142 12.92 5.63 7.07
C GLN A 142 11.89 4.83 6.25
N TYR A 143 12.28 4.28 5.10
CA TYR A 143 11.45 3.40 4.28
C TYR A 143 11.82 1.91 4.43
N ILE A 144 12.68 1.58 5.38
CA ILE A 144 13.13 0.20 5.64
C ILE A 144 11.96 -0.77 5.90
N GLY A 145 10.83 -0.28 6.45
CA GLY A 145 9.60 -1.06 6.63
C GLY A 145 8.99 -1.60 5.33
N ASN A 146 9.41 -1.10 4.16
CA ASN A 146 9.02 -1.63 2.86
C ASN A 146 9.89 -2.82 2.39
N ASN A 147 10.89 -3.24 3.18
CA ASN A 147 11.68 -4.42 2.83
C ASN A 147 10.83 -5.67 2.97
N ASP A 148 10.64 -6.40 1.87
CA ASP A 148 9.77 -7.58 1.81
C ASP A 148 10.24 -8.75 2.68
N ASN A 149 11.54 -8.80 3.01
CA ASN A 149 12.14 -9.84 3.86
C ASN A 149 12.12 -9.51 5.36
N MET A 150 11.51 -8.39 5.76
CA MET A 150 11.33 -8.01 7.14
C MET A 150 10.06 -8.64 7.71
N PRO A 151 10.08 -9.17 8.96
CA PRO A 151 8.86 -9.69 9.61
C PRO A 151 7.72 -8.66 9.63
N THR A 152 6.49 -9.15 9.46
CA THR A 152 5.27 -8.35 9.37
C THR A 152 5.10 -7.35 10.50
N VAL A 153 5.42 -7.74 11.74
CA VAL A 153 5.27 -6.87 12.92
C VAL A 153 6.23 -5.67 12.84
N ASP A 154 7.46 -5.90 12.39
CA ASP A 154 8.44 -4.83 12.24
C ASP A 154 8.10 -3.94 11.02
N ARG A 155 7.64 -4.54 9.91
CA ARG A 155 7.10 -3.77 8.75
C ARG A 155 5.98 -2.83 9.18
N ASP A 156 4.98 -3.35 9.88
CA ASP A 156 3.85 -2.57 10.39
C ASP A 156 4.31 -1.43 11.28
N ARG A 157 5.18 -1.73 12.23
CA ARG A 157 5.73 -0.74 13.17
C ARG A 157 6.39 0.42 12.42
N PHE A 158 7.36 0.14 11.57
CA PHE A 158 8.14 1.18 10.90
C PHE A 158 7.33 1.91 9.82
N ASN A 159 6.46 1.22 9.09
CA ASN A 159 5.57 1.83 8.11
C ASN A 159 4.53 2.74 8.79
N ARG A 160 4.00 2.38 9.97
CA ARG A 160 3.12 3.28 10.75
C ARG A 160 3.86 4.51 11.27
N MET A 161 5.10 4.36 11.72
CA MET A 161 5.93 5.51 12.12
C MET A 161 6.14 6.45 10.95
N LYS A 162 6.52 5.91 9.78
CA LYS A 162 6.71 6.70 8.57
C LYS A 162 5.41 7.33 8.07
N LEU A 163 4.29 6.59 8.08
CA LEU A 163 2.97 7.10 7.73
C LEU A 163 2.59 8.31 8.60
N SER A 164 2.79 8.22 9.91
CA SER A 164 2.49 9.31 10.84
C SER A 164 3.30 10.57 10.52
N ASP A 165 4.60 10.43 10.25
CA ASP A 165 5.48 11.54 9.89
C ASP A 165 5.07 12.17 8.55
N GLU A 166 4.88 11.36 7.50
CA GLU A 166 4.47 11.83 6.17
C GLU A 166 3.09 12.51 6.22
N LEU A 167 2.12 11.93 6.95
CA LEU A 167 0.78 12.50 7.11
C LEU A 167 0.84 13.88 7.78
N GLY A 168 1.65 14.01 8.83
CA GLY A 168 1.85 15.30 9.51
C GLY A 168 2.49 16.34 8.59
N ARG A 169 3.54 15.97 7.86
CA ARG A 169 4.20 16.86 6.87
C ARG A 169 3.26 17.26 5.75
N ALA A 170 2.52 16.33 5.16
CA ALA A 170 1.58 16.60 4.08
C ALA A 170 0.40 17.46 4.54
N THR A 171 -0.09 17.27 5.78
CA THR A 171 -1.14 18.11 6.38
C THR A 171 -0.66 19.54 6.57
N THR A 172 0.55 19.72 7.08
CA THR A 172 1.17 21.05 7.24
C THR A 172 1.35 21.73 5.88
N ALA A 173 1.81 21.00 4.88
CA ALA A 173 1.99 21.50 3.51
C ALA A 173 0.65 21.90 2.86
N ALA A 174 -0.41 21.13 3.03
CA ALA A 174 -1.75 21.46 2.54
C ALA A 174 -2.28 22.75 3.17
N ALA A 175 -2.09 22.93 4.48
CA ALA A 175 -2.44 24.17 5.15
C ALA A 175 -1.63 25.38 4.63
N ALA A 176 -0.35 25.17 4.28
CA ALA A 176 0.47 26.23 3.66
C ALA A 176 -0.04 26.59 2.26
N VAL A 177 -0.50 25.62 1.46
CA VAL A 177 -1.17 25.87 0.17
C VAL A 177 -2.37 26.80 0.34
N ASP A 178 -3.25 26.49 1.31
CA ASP A 178 -4.45 27.30 1.57
C ASP A 178 -4.07 28.71 2.04
N GLN A 179 -3.08 28.83 2.91
CA GLN A 179 -2.58 30.11 3.38
C GLN A 179 -1.98 30.96 2.25
N LEU A 180 -1.13 30.37 1.40
CA LEU A 180 -0.54 31.07 0.25
C LEU A 180 -1.61 31.55 -0.74
N LYS A 181 -2.62 30.73 -1.02
CA LYS A 181 -3.76 31.13 -1.88
C LYS A 181 -4.57 32.25 -1.24
N ALA A 182 -4.79 32.22 0.07
CA ALA A 182 -5.52 33.27 0.80
C ALA A 182 -4.76 34.62 0.87
N GLN A 183 -3.42 34.58 0.89
CA GLN A 183 -2.58 35.79 0.86
C GLN A 183 -2.66 36.50 -0.49
N HIS A 184 -2.78 35.77 -1.58
CA HIS A 184 -2.84 36.30 -2.94
C HIS A 184 -3.98 35.63 -3.75
N PRO A 185 -5.26 35.95 -3.42
CA PRO A 185 -6.41 35.28 -4.05
C PRO A 185 -6.50 35.56 -5.56
N ASP A 186 -6.07 36.76 -6.00
CA ASP A 186 -6.05 37.09 -7.43
C ASP A 186 -5.00 36.26 -8.19
N TRP A 187 -3.81 36.11 -7.64
CA TRP A 187 -2.78 35.28 -8.24
C TRP A 187 -3.20 33.78 -8.27
N ALA A 188 -3.82 33.33 -7.20
CA ALA A 188 -4.37 31.96 -7.14
C ALA A 188 -5.48 31.71 -8.20
N ALA A 189 -6.22 32.78 -8.55
CA ALA A 189 -7.24 32.73 -9.60
C ALA A 189 -6.69 33.05 -11.01
N GLY A 190 -5.37 33.19 -11.17
CA GLY A 190 -4.74 33.56 -12.44
C GLY A 190 -5.01 35.00 -12.87
N LYS A 191 -5.38 35.90 -11.93
CA LYS A 191 -5.71 37.30 -12.19
C LYS A 191 -4.62 38.23 -11.67
N ASN A 192 -4.54 39.46 -12.26
CA ASN A 192 -3.62 40.50 -11.83
C ASN A 192 -2.16 40.06 -11.70
N ILE A 193 -1.74 39.14 -12.57
CA ILE A 193 -0.37 38.60 -12.59
C ILE A 193 0.57 39.72 -13.06
N PRO A 194 1.63 40.08 -12.30
CA PRO A 194 2.58 41.11 -12.68
C PRO A 194 3.26 40.79 -14.01
N GLU A 195 3.30 41.77 -14.91
CA GLU A 195 3.91 41.64 -16.24
C GLU A 195 5.44 41.53 -16.16
N THR A 196 6.02 40.87 -17.15
CA THR A 196 7.47 40.90 -17.37
C THR A 196 7.79 42.06 -18.25
N ILE A 197 8.56 43.05 -17.74
CA ILE A 197 8.93 44.25 -18.48
C ILE A 197 10.23 44.01 -19.25
N VAL A 198 10.28 44.50 -20.49
CA VAL A 198 11.53 44.51 -21.28
C VAL A 198 12.56 45.43 -20.60
N GLY A 199 13.62 44.81 -20.05
CA GLY A 199 14.70 45.54 -19.39
C GLY A 199 14.89 45.33 -17.90
N GLY A 200 14.07 44.47 -17.27
CA GLY A 200 14.26 44.11 -15.85
C GLY A 200 13.06 43.41 -15.23
N ILE A 201 13.29 42.77 -14.08
CA ILE A 201 12.22 42.16 -13.27
C ILE A 201 11.78 43.17 -12.22
N THR A 202 10.48 43.50 -12.17
CA THR A 202 9.92 44.35 -11.12
C THR A 202 9.86 43.61 -9.79
N LYS A 203 9.79 44.37 -8.67
CA LYS A 203 9.62 43.78 -7.34
C LYS A 203 8.36 42.92 -7.29
N ASP A 204 7.24 43.40 -7.82
CA ASP A 204 5.96 42.65 -7.82
C ASP A 204 6.08 41.33 -8.61
N ARG A 205 6.85 41.34 -9.70
CA ARG A 205 7.11 40.10 -10.47
C ARG A 205 7.99 39.11 -9.69
N MET A 206 9.01 39.59 -8.98
CA MET A 206 9.84 38.76 -8.10
C MET A 206 9.02 38.16 -6.96
N ASP A 207 8.13 38.96 -6.35
CA ASP A 207 7.25 38.50 -5.27
C ASP A 207 6.26 37.43 -5.79
N TYR A 208 5.68 37.61 -6.98
CA TYR A 208 4.83 36.59 -7.64
C TYR A 208 5.58 35.28 -7.93
N GLU A 209 6.78 35.35 -8.48
CA GLU A 209 7.59 34.16 -8.77
C GLU A 209 8.02 33.45 -7.49
N ALA A 210 8.31 34.18 -6.42
CA ALA A 210 8.59 33.62 -5.12
C ALA A 210 7.36 32.90 -4.55
N TRP A 211 6.19 33.53 -4.64
CA TRP A 211 4.92 32.91 -4.25
C TRP A 211 4.60 31.65 -5.07
N GLN A 212 4.79 31.68 -6.41
CA GLN A 212 4.60 30.51 -7.26
C GLN A 212 5.50 29.32 -6.85
N ARG A 213 6.78 29.59 -6.56
CA ARG A 213 7.70 28.54 -6.08
C ARG A 213 7.22 27.98 -4.75
N GLN A 214 6.89 28.83 -3.78
CA GLN A 214 6.39 28.37 -2.46
C GLN A 214 5.09 27.57 -2.59
N LEU A 215 4.16 28.01 -3.44
CA LEU A 215 2.91 27.31 -3.71
C LEU A 215 3.18 25.96 -4.38
N GLY A 216 4.07 25.93 -5.37
CA GLY A 216 4.48 24.69 -6.05
C GLY A 216 5.11 23.68 -5.08
N ASP A 217 6.05 24.13 -4.26
CA ASP A 217 6.72 23.30 -3.26
C ASP A 217 5.73 22.75 -2.21
N ALA A 218 4.84 23.61 -1.70
CA ALA A 218 3.82 23.18 -0.75
C ALA A 218 2.82 22.19 -1.39
N THR A 219 2.39 22.45 -2.63
CA THR A 219 1.50 21.55 -3.38
C THR A 219 2.15 20.19 -3.60
N GLN A 220 3.42 20.17 -3.99
CA GLN A 220 4.15 18.92 -4.19
C GLN A 220 4.28 18.10 -2.90
N ARG A 221 4.58 18.76 -1.77
CA ARG A 221 4.64 18.09 -0.45
C ARG A 221 3.28 17.58 0.04
N ALA A 222 2.18 18.24 -0.36
CA ALA A 222 0.82 17.83 -0.02
C ALA A 222 0.24 16.77 -0.99
N LYS A 223 0.97 16.42 -2.06
CA LYS A 223 0.47 15.60 -3.19
C LYS A 223 -0.22 14.32 -2.72
N TYR A 224 0.39 13.61 -1.79
CA TYR A 224 -0.08 12.31 -1.33
C TYR A 224 -0.93 12.37 -0.06
N LEU A 225 -1.33 13.56 0.40
CA LEU A 225 -2.16 13.69 1.61
C LEU A 225 -3.44 12.82 1.58
N PRO A 226 -4.23 12.77 0.48
CA PRO A 226 -5.40 11.90 0.44
C PRO A 226 -5.06 10.41 0.55
N ASP A 227 -3.94 9.96 -0.04
CA ASP A 227 -3.48 8.58 0.02
C ASP A 227 -3.03 8.19 1.43
N LEU A 228 -2.27 9.06 2.08
CA LEU A 228 -1.82 8.89 3.46
C LEU A 228 -3.01 8.86 4.44
N GLN A 229 -4.02 9.73 4.24
CA GLN A 229 -5.25 9.72 5.03
C GLN A 229 -6.06 8.44 4.86
N ALA A 230 -6.15 7.93 3.63
CA ALA A 230 -6.85 6.68 3.34
C ALA A 230 -6.12 5.48 3.97
N THR A 231 -4.79 5.45 3.87
CA THR A 231 -3.95 4.42 4.49
C THR A 231 -4.09 4.43 6.01
N ASP A 232 -3.99 5.60 6.63
CA ASP A 232 -4.15 5.76 8.06
C ASP A 232 -5.55 5.30 8.53
N LYS A 233 -6.61 5.70 7.81
CA LYS A 233 -7.97 5.23 8.10
C LYS A 233 -8.11 3.70 7.95
N ALA A 234 -7.37 3.10 7.01
CA ALA A 234 -7.41 1.65 6.81
C ALA A 234 -6.80 0.88 7.96
N VAL A 235 -5.81 1.45 8.68
CA VAL A 235 -5.06 0.73 9.72
C VAL A 235 -5.22 1.28 11.13
N ARG A 236 -5.64 2.54 11.30
CA ARG A 236 -5.83 3.16 12.61
C ARG A 236 -6.91 2.43 13.42
N ASP A 237 -6.66 2.23 14.71
CA ASP A 237 -7.59 1.57 15.65
C ASP A 237 -8.06 0.16 15.22
N LYS A 238 -7.27 -0.49 14.36
CA LYS A 238 -7.51 -1.85 13.87
C LYS A 238 -6.30 -2.74 14.20
N PRO A 239 -6.25 -3.34 15.38
CA PRO A 239 -5.07 -4.08 15.86
C PRO A 239 -4.72 -5.31 15.04
N ASP A 240 -5.69 -5.88 14.30
CA ASP A 240 -5.53 -7.05 13.41
C ASP A 240 -5.11 -6.65 11.99
N ARG A 241 -4.83 -5.37 11.73
CA ARG A 241 -4.35 -4.89 10.43
C ARG A 241 -2.89 -4.46 10.51
N TYR A 242 -2.11 -4.94 9.57
CA TYR A 242 -0.68 -4.67 9.44
C TYR A 242 -0.39 -3.88 8.18
N LEU A 243 0.35 -2.78 8.31
CA LEU A 243 0.79 -1.95 7.18
C LEU A 243 2.08 -2.52 6.59
N MET A 244 1.92 -3.32 5.53
CA MET A 244 3.02 -4.05 4.90
C MET A 244 3.85 -3.19 3.93
N VAL A 245 3.23 -2.21 3.29
CA VAL A 245 3.87 -1.26 2.37
C VAL A 245 3.29 0.13 2.61
N MET A 246 4.16 1.13 2.68
CA MET A 246 3.82 2.55 2.65
C MET A 246 4.90 3.30 1.89
N ASP A 247 4.65 3.65 0.63
CA ASP A 247 5.64 4.29 -0.22
C ASP A 247 5.03 5.47 -0.99
N THR A 248 5.68 6.63 -0.83
CA THR A 248 5.36 7.89 -1.53
C THR A 248 6.52 8.37 -2.40
N GLN A 249 7.60 7.57 -2.52
CA GLN A 249 8.83 7.96 -3.23
C GLN A 249 9.00 7.26 -4.57
N THR A 250 8.64 5.99 -4.65
CA THR A 250 8.77 5.22 -5.88
C THR A 250 7.47 5.26 -6.70
N GLY A 251 7.59 5.17 -8.02
CA GLY A 251 6.43 5.21 -8.89
C GLY A 251 5.82 6.61 -9.08
N ARG A 252 4.71 6.66 -9.80
CA ARG A 252 3.93 7.87 -10.10
C ARG A 252 2.81 8.11 -9.09
N GLN A 253 2.39 7.06 -8.41
CA GLN A 253 1.34 7.03 -7.39
C GLN A 253 1.92 6.66 -6.02
N ALA A 254 1.15 6.86 -4.97
CA ALA A 254 1.48 6.27 -3.67
C ALA A 254 1.18 4.77 -3.69
N HIS A 255 2.01 3.96 -3.02
CA HIS A 255 1.80 2.54 -2.86
C HIS A 255 1.51 2.21 -1.40
N ALA A 256 0.61 1.24 -1.19
CA ALA A 256 0.29 0.71 0.14
C ALA A 256 -0.14 -0.75 0.06
N ALA A 257 0.20 -1.51 1.09
CA ALA A 257 -0.36 -2.85 1.28
C ALA A 257 -0.79 -3.02 2.74
N VAL A 258 -1.98 -3.58 2.93
CA VAL A 258 -2.57 -3.80 4.25
C VAL A 258 -2.97 -5.26 4.39
N ALA A 259 -2.43 -5.93 5.40
CA ALA A 259 -2.83 -7.29 5.76
C ALA A 259 -3.89 -7.27 6.87
N ASN A 260 -4.89 -8.14 6.77
CA ASN A 260 -5.81 -8.51 7.85
C ASN A 260 -5.34 -9.85 8.42
N GLY A 261 -4.89 -9.87 9.66
CA GLY A 261 -4.15 -10.99 10.25
C GLY A 261 -2.66 -10.93 9.91
N ASN A 262 -1.84 -11.63 10.69
CA ASN A 262 -0.39 -11.67 10.49
C ASN A 262 0.00 -12.76 9.46
N PRO A 263 0.50 -12.42 8.27
CA PRO A 263 0.91 -13.40 7.26
C PRO A 263 2.06 -14.31 7.70
N ASP A 264 2.94 -13.83 8.62
CA ASP A 264 4.10 -14.62 9.06
C ASP A 264 3.69 -15.84 9.90
N THR A 265 2.46 -15.87 10.41
CA THR A 265 1.98 -16.93 11.31
C THR A 265 0.66 -17.54 10.87
N ALA A 266 0.07 -17.06 9.77
CA ALA A 266 -1.20 -17.58 9.27
C ALA A 266 -0.99 -18.83 8.41
N ASP A 267 -1.76 -19.89 8.65
CA ASP A 267 -1.71 -21.13 7.87
C ASP A 267 -2.11 -20.90 6.40
N HIS A 268 -2.99 -19.90 6.17
CA HIS A 268 -3.47 -19.51 4.86
C HIS A 268 -3.27 -18.01 4.64
N VAL A 269 -2.66 -17.65 3.51
CA VAL A 269 -2.41 -16.25 3.16
C VAL A 269 -2.94 -15.97 1.75
N SER A 270 -3.63 -14.84 1.54
CA SER A 270 -3.97 -14.39 0.20
C SER A 270 -3.47 -12.98 -0.07
N VAL A 271 -3.07 -12.71 -1.31
CA VAL A 271 -2.66 -11.37 -1.77
C VAL A 271 -3.51 -10.97 -2.95
N THR A 272 -4.29 -9.90 -2.79
CA THR A 272 -5.18 -9.38 -3.83
C THR A 272 -4.56 -8.17 -4.51
N THR A 273 -4.38 -8.27 -5.84
CA THR A 273 -3.83 -7.23 -6.72
C THR A 273 -4.95 -6.62 -7.56
N PRO A 274 -5.19 -5.30 -7.48
CA PRO A 274 -6.29 -4.63 -8.17
C PRO A 274 -5.96 -4.26 -9.62
N GLY A 275 -6.99 -3.87 -10.38
CA GLY A 275 -6.90 -3.46 -11.78
C GLY A 275 -6.72 -1.95 -12.01
N ILE A 276 -7.08 -1.53 -13.24
CA ILE A 276 -6.97 -0.14 -13.70
C ILE A 276 -7.76 0.84 -12.82
N ASN A 277 -7.39 2.12 -12.89
CA ASN A 277 -8.01 3.22 -12.14
C ASN A 277 -7.95 3.05 -10.61
N THR A 278 -7.14 2.11 -10.11
CA THR A 278 -6.95 1.95 -8.68
C THR A 278 -5.91 2.94 -8.17
N THR A 279 -6.24 3.65 -7.10
CA THR A 279 -5.33 4.48 -6.32
C THR A 279 -5.45 4.11 -4.84
N VAL A 280 -4.41 4.37 -4.06
CA VAL A 280 -4.44 4.10 -2.61
C VAL A 280 -5.59 4.87 -1.94
N ARG A 281 -5.77 6.16 -2.29
CA ARG A 281 -6.81 7.03 -1.72
C ARG A 281 -8.23 6.51 -1.91
N ASP A 282 -8.49 5.84 -3.01
CA ASP A 282 -9.85 5.42 -3.39
C ASP A 282 -10.13 3.96 -3.04
N ALA A 283 -9.09 3.12 -2.92
CA ALA A 283 -9.27 1.67 -2.90
C ALA A 283 -8.76 0.95 -1.64
N ILE A 284 -7.67 1.40 -1.00
CA ILE A 284 -7.01 0.61 0.05
C ILE A 284 -7.95 0.24 1.21
N GLY A 285 -8.82 1.16 1.62
CA GLY A 285 -9.80 0.90 2.68
C GLY A 285 -10.83 -0.15 2.28
N GLY A 286 -11.42 -0.02 1.09
CA GLY A 286 -12.42 -0.95 0.54
C GLY A 286 -11.84 -2.34 0.33
N MET A 287 -10.67 -2.44 -0.31
CA MET A 287 -9.98 -3.71 -0.52
C MET A 287 -9.61 -4.41 0.80
N SER A 288 -9.19 -3.64 1.81
CA SER A 288 -8.93 -4.21 3.14
C SER A 288 -10.20 -4.73 3.81
N ASP A 289 -11.33 -4.05 3.65
CA ASP A 289 -12.62 -4.49 4.18
C ASP A 289 -13.16 -5.71 3.42
N GLU A 290 -13.01 -5.77 2.10
CA GLU A 290 -13.30 -6.95 1.26
C GLU A 290 -12.42 -8.14 1.67
N GLY A 291 -11.11 -7.93 1.88
CA GLY A 291 -10.20 -8.94 2.41
C GLY A 291 -10.64 -9.46 3.78
N MET A 292 -11.12 -8.60 4.68
CA MET A 292 -11.66 -9.02 5.97
C MET A 292 -12.92 -9.90 5.82
N ASN A 293 -13.80 -9.59 4.86
CA ASN A 293 -14.98 -10.40 4.57
C ASN A 293 -14.58 -11.79 4.04
N LEU A 294 -13.59 -11.84 3.15
CA LEU A 294 -13.04 -13.11 2.63
C LEU A 294 -12.39 -13.93 3.74
N ARG A 295 -11.60 -13.29 4.62
CA ARG A 295 -10.99 -13.93 5.79
C ARG A 295 -12.03 -14.55 6.71
N ASN A 296 -13.09 -13.80 7.01
CA ASN A 296 -14.17 -14.27 7.87
C ASN A 296 -14.92 -15.47 7.24
N GLU A 297 -15.13 -15.44 5.94
CA GLU A 297 -15.78 -16.55 5.25
C GLU A 297 -14.87 -17.78 5.16
N ALA A 298 -13.57 -17.59 4.87
CA ALA A 298 -12.59 -18.68 4.88
C ALA A 298 -12.53 -19.34 6.27
N GLY A 299 -12.53 -18.57 7.36
CA GLY A 299 -12.61 -19.08 8.72
C GLY A 299 -13.86 -19.91 8.98
N LYS A 300 -15.06 -19.44 8.52
CA LYS A 300 -16.30 -20.23 8.62
C LYS A 300 -16.20 -21.56 7.87
N GLN A 301 -15.59 -21.55 6.69
CA GLN A 301 -15.43 -22.76 5.89
C GLN A 301 -14.45 -23.75 6.53
N LEU A 302 -13.36 -23.24 7.13
CA LEU A 302 -12.42 -24.06 7.92
C LEU A 302 -13.11 -24.67 9.15
N ASP A 303 -13.92 -23.89 9.87
CA ASP A 303 -14.70 -24.39 11.02
C ASP A 303 -15.64 -25.54 10.59
N LEU A 304 -16.37 -25.38 9.49
CA LEU A 304 -17.27 -26.40 8.95
C LEU A 304 -16.52 -27.64 8.46
N ALA A 305 -15.27 -27.49 7.99
CA ALA A 305 -14.39 -28.58 7.58
C ALA A 305 -13.68 -29.28 8.76
N GLY A 306 -13.88 -28.82 10.00
CA GLY A 306 -13.20 -29.34 11.19
C GLY A 306 -11.75 -28.89 11.34
N ARG A 307 -11.37 -27.80 10.67
CA ARG A 307 -10.03 -27.19 10.65
C ARG A 307 -10.00 -25.84 11.39
N SER A 308 -10.78 -25.69 12.46
CA SER A 308 -10.94 -24.45 13.23
C SER A 308 -9.68 -23.95 13.94
N ASN A 309 -8.64 -24.76 14.00
CA ASN A 309 -7.33 -24.36 14.51
C ASN A 309 -6.46 -23.65 13.47
N GLU A 310 -6.87 -23.60 12.20
CA GLU A 310 -6.11 -22.96 11.14
C GLU A 310 -6.54 -21.49 10.98
N SER A 311 -5.54 -20.66 10.75
CA SER A 311 -5.67 -19.21 10.69
C SER A 311 -5.53 -18.69 9.26
N VAL A 312 -6.18 -17.56 8.98
CA VAL A 312 -6.20 -16.93 7.66
C VAL A 312 -5.71 -15.48 7.75
N ALA A 313 -4.84 -15.08 6.84
CA ALA A 313 -4.49 -13.68 6.60
C ALA A 313 -4.83 -13.29 5.15
N THR A 314 -5.29 -12.05 4.94
CA THR A 314 -5.59 -11.53 3.61
C THR A 314 -4.91 -10.19 3.40
N VAL A 315 -4.21 -10.00 2.28
CA VAL A 315 -3.46 -8.79 1.96
C VAL A 315 -4.12 -8.06 0.79
N ALA A 316 -4.48 -6.80 1.00
CA ALA A 316 -4.80 -5.85 -0.06
C ALA A 316 -3.49 -5.18 -0.51
N TRP A 317 -3.03 -5.46 -1.74
CA TRP A 317 -1.73 -5.01 -2.23
C TRP A 317 -1.88 -4.04 -3.40
N ILE A 318 -1.52 -2.76 -3.18
CA ILE A 318 -1.41 -1.69 -4.19
C ILE A 318 0.05 -1.25 -4.21
N GLY A 319 0.94 -2.14 -4.65
CA GLY A 319 2.39 -1.92 -4.67
C GLY A 319 2.94 -1.65 -6.08
N TYR A 320 2.10 -1.13 -6.98
CA TYR A 320 2.46 -0.75 -8.34
C TYR A 320 1.63 0.45 -8.82
N ASP A 321 1.93 0.96 -10.01
CA ASP A 321 1.19 2.05 -10.66
C ASP A 321 0.15 1.46 -11.64
N PRO A 322 -1.10 1.15 -11.22
CA PRO A 322 -2.13 0.70 -12.15
C PRO A 322 -2.40 1.79 -13.20
N PRO A 323 -2.64 1.41 -14.48
CA PRO A 323 -3.00 2.36 -15.51
C PRO A 323 -4.20 3.22 -15.13
N GLN A 324 -4.13 4.53 -15.42
CA GLN A 324 -5.18 5.50 -15.10
C GLN A 324 -5.86 6.01 -16.38
N ILE A 325 -7.13 5.70 -16.56
CA ILE A 325 -7.98 6.25 -17.63
C ILE A 325 -8.81 7.38 -17.03
N ASN A 326 -8.62 8.60 -17.50
CA ASN A 326 -9.33 9.75 -16.99
C ASN A 326 -10.51 10.14 -17.90
N ASP A 327 -11.71 9.77 -17.53
CA ASP A 327 -12.95 10.04 -18.28
C ASP A 327 -13.31 11.54 -18.40
N LYS A 328 -12.65 12.38 -17.63
CA LYS A 328 -12.96 13.82 -17.51
C LYS A 328 -12.06 14.74 -18.35
N GLN A 329 -11.00 14.22 -18.92
CA GLN A 329 -10.06 14.97 -19.77
C GLN A 329 -10.26 14.61 -21.24
N GLY A 330 -10.09 15.58 -22.15
CA GLY A 330 -10.37 15.40 -23.58
C GLY A 330 -9.53 14.31 -24.26
N LEU A 331 -9.89 13.94 -25.49
CA LEU A 331 -9.28 12.85 -26.29
C LEU A 331 -7.74 12.80 -26.30
N GLY A 332 -7.03 13.91 -26.09
CA GLY A 332 -5.57 13.96 -26.09
C GLY A 332 -4.94 13.35 -24.83
N ASP A 333 -5.53 13.56 -23.66
CA ASP A 333 -5.00 13.03 -22.38
C ASP A 333 -5.51 11.60 -22.13
N ASN A 334 -6.69 11.25 -22.68
CA ASN A 334 -7.22 9.88 -22.67
C ASN A 334 -6.39 8.92 -23.58
N ALA A 335 -5.73 9.44 -24.61
CA ALA A 335 -4.91 8.60 -25.48
C ALA A 335 -3.68 8.02 -24.76
N ALA A 336 -3.09 8.74 -23.79
CA ALA A 336 -1.99 8.24 -22.97
C ALA A 336 -2.46 7.16 -21.98
N GLY A 337 -3.57 7.36 -21.29
CA GLY A 337 -4.14 6.35 -20.39
C GLY A 337 -4.62 5.10 -21.13
N ALA A 338 -5.22 5.28 -22.33
CA ALA A 338 -5.60 4.17 -23.20
C ALA A 338 -4.37 3.40 -23.71
N TRP A 339 -3.29 4.12 -24.05
CA TRP A 339 -2.02 3.52 -24.45
C TRP A 339 -1.43 2.69 -23.30
N GLU A 340 -1.44 3.21 -22.07
CA GLU A 340 -0.93 2.51 -20.87
C GLU A 340 -1.72 1.22 -20.57
N VAL A 341 -3.03 1.21 -20.78
CA VAL A 341 -3.86 0.00 -20.62
C VAL A 341 -3.59 -1.03 -21.69
N MET A 342 -3.19 -0.60 -22.90
CA MET A 342 -2.89 -1.49 -24.03
C MET A 342 -1.49 -2.08 -23.97
N HIS A 343 -0.63 -1.64 -23.04
CA HIS A 343 0.74 -2.11 -22.89
C HIS A 343 0.95 -2.77 -21.54
N ASP A 344 1.80 -3.76 -21.51
CA ASP A 344 2.10 -4.58 -20.34
C ASP A 344 3.25 -4.01 -19.47
N GLU A 345 3.85 -2.87 -19.87
CA GLU A 345 5.03 -2.31 -19.18
C GLU A 345 4.77 -2.06 -17.69
N GLN A 346 3.61 -1.48 -17.33
CA GLN A 346 3.25 -1.25 -15.93
C GLN A 346 2.93 -2.54 -15.19
N ALA A 347 2.33 -3.51 -15.88
CA ALA A 347 2.12 -4.84 -15.33
C ALA A 347 3.46 -5.54 -15.06
N LYS A 348 4.45 -5.42 -15.96
CA LYS A 348 5.81 -5.98 -15.79
C LYS A 348 6.56 -5.33 -14.64
N ASP A 349 6.47 -4.01 -14.49
CA ASP A 349 7.08 -3.32 -13.35
C ASP A 349 6.42 -3.73 -12.04
N GLY A 350 5.09 -3.80 -12.02
CA GLY A 350 4.30 -4.30 -10.90
C GLY A 350 4.59 -5.77 -10.58
N ALA A 351 4.75 -6.60 -11.60
CA ALA A 351 5.03 -8.02 -11.48
C ALA A 351 6.33 -8.30 -10.70
N ARG A 352 7.42 -7.59 -11.03
CA ARG A 352 8.68 -7.71 -10.29
C ARG A 352 8.55 -7.33 -8.80
N SER A 353 7.74 -6.32 -8.50
CA SER A 353 7.49 -5.89 -7.13
C SER A 353 6.61 -6.90 -6.38
N LEU A 354 5.59 -7.44 -7.06
CA LEU A 354 4.68 -8.45 -6.50
C LEU A 354 5.38 -9.79 -6.27
N ALA A 355 6.26 -10.22 -7.19
CA ALA A 355 7.06 -11.42 -7.04
C ALA A 355 7.96 -11.34 -5.79
N ARG A 356 8.67 -10.22 -5.60
CA ARG A 356 9.45 -10.00 -4.38
C ARG A 356 8.59 -9.99 -3.12
N PHE A 357 7.38 -9.42 -3.20
CA PHE A 357 6.45 -9.43 -2.08
C PHE A 357 6.02 -10.87 -1.71
N TYR A 358 5.74 -11.73 -2.69
CA TYR A 358 5.46 -13.15 -2.47
C TYR A 358 6.66 -13.87 -1.86
N ASP A 359 7.86 -13.68 -2.41
CA ASP A 359 9.10 -14.23 -1.87
C ASP A 359 9.30 -13.83 -0.42
N GLY A 360 9.04 -12.56 -0.10
CA GLY A 360 9.10 -12.03 1.26
C GLY A 360 8.15 -12.74 2.21
N LEU A 361 6.88 -12.90 1.83
CA LEU A 361 5.89 -13.64 2.62
C LEU A 361 6.32 -15.09 2.89
N ALA A 362 6.81 -15.78 1.86
CA ALA A 362 7.29 -17.16 2.01
C ALA A 362 8.54 -17.23 2.90
N ASN A 363 9.41 -16.23 2.85
CA ASN A 363 10.67 -16.18 3.59
C ASN A 363 10.50 -15.78 5.08
N THR A 364 9.56 -14.89 5.39
CA THR A 364 9.32 -14.44 6.78
C THR A 364 8.36 -15.34 7.54
N HIS A 365 7.68 -16.24 6.84
CA HIS A 365 6.73 -17.16 7.45
C HIS A 365 7.38 -18.08 8.48
N GLN A 366 6.69 -18.30 9.60
CA GLN A 366 7.17 -19.07 10.74
C GLN A 366 6.44 -20.43 10.80
N GLY A 367 7.20 -21.51 10.95
CA GLY A 367 6.66 -22.87 11.03
C GLY A 367 6.60 -23.59 9.68
N ASP A 368 5.56 -24.37 9.46
CA ASP A 368 5.34 -25.07 8.19
C ASP A 368 4.96 -24.04 7.10
N PRO A 369 5.31 -24.27 5.82
CA PRO A 369 4.99 -23.33 4.76
C PRO A 369 3.50 -23.01 4.68
N ALA A 370 3.15 -21.72 4.63
CA ALA A 370 1.76 -21.28 4.48
C ALA A 370 1.19 -21.72 3.11
N HIS A 371 -0.10 -21.97 3.07
CA HIS A 371 -0.86 -22.04 1.83
C HIS A 371 -1.09 -20.62 1.31
N ILE A 372 -0.33 -20.21 0.27
CA ILE A 372 -0.39 -18.84 -0.26
C ILE A 372 -1.20 -18.83 -1.56
N THR A 373 -2.22 -17.96 -1.62
CA THR A 373 -3.09 -17.75 -2.78
C THR A 373 -2.83 -16.39 -3.42
N ALA A 374 -2.38 -16.38 -4.67
CA ALA A 374 -2.28 -15.18 -5.48
C ALA A 374 -3.64 -14.84 -6.10
N VAL A 375 -4.13 -13.60 -5.92
CA VAL A 375 -5.45 -13.17 -6.38
C VAL A 375 -5.33 -11.94 -7.26
N GLY A 376 -5.69 -12.06 -8.54
CA GLY A 376 -5.65 -10.98 -9.53
C GLY A 376 -7.03 -10.58 -10.01
N HIS A 377 -7.34 -9.28 -9.96
CA HIS A 377 -8.56 -8.70 -10.50
C HIS A 377 -8.28 -7.80 -11.71
N SER A 378 -9.03 -7.96 -12.80
CA SER A 378 -8.92 -7.07 -13.95
C SER A 378 -7.47 -7.01 -14.46
N TYR A 379 -6.91 -5.84 -14.74
CA TYR A 379 -5.50 -5.65 -15.10
C TYR A 379 -4.53 -6.19 -14.03
N GLY A 380 -4.95 -6.25 -12.76
CA GLY A 380 -4.17 -6.88 -11.69
C GLY A 380 -3.99 -8.39 -11.89
N SER A 381 -4.86 -9.06 -12.67
CA SER A 381 -4.64 -10.47 -13.02
C SER A 381 -3.46 -10.64 -14.00
N LEU A 382 -3.28 -9.70 -14.95
CA LEU A 382 -2.07 -9.66 -15.79
C LEU A 382 -0.81 -9.46 -14.94
N THR A 383 -0.82 -8.46 -14.05
CA THR A 383 0.29 -8.20 -13.12
C THR A 383 0.61 -9.43 -12.27
N THR A 384 -0.42 -10.12 -11.73
CA THR A 384 -0.27 -11.34 -10.95
C THR A 384 0.27 -12.49 -11.80
N GLY A 385 -0.29 -12.69 -13.01
CA GLY A 385 0.19 -13.73 -13.94
C GLY A 385 1.65 -13.55 -14.30
N LEU A 386 2.07 -12.33 -14.61
CA LEU A 386 3.46 -11.99 -14.90
C LEU A 386 4.36 -12.14 -13.66
N ALA A 387 3.88 -11.80 -12.46
CA ALA A 387 4.64 -11.99 -11.22
C ALA A 387 4.95 -13.46 -10.96
N LEU A 388 4.00 -14.35 -11.24
CA LEU A 388 4.18 -15.80 -11.10
C LEU A 388 5.12 -16.39 -12.16
N GLN A 389 5.37 -15.68 -13.24
CA GLN A 389 6.32 -16.05 -14.31
C GLN A 389 7.72 -15.46 -14.10
N GLU A 390 7.92 -14.57 -13.12
CA GLU A 390 9.26 -14.11 -12.74
C GLU A 390 10.13 -15.28 -12.25
N PRO A 391 11.46 -15.22 -12.44
CA PRO A 391 12.33 -16.32 -12.01
C PRO A 391 12.30 -16.53 -10.49
N GLY A 392 11.98 -17.74 -10.05
CA GLY A 392 11.97 -18.11 -8.63
C GLY A 392 10.88 -19.11 -8.29
N ASN A 393 10.82 -19.48 -7.01
CA ASN A 393 9.68 -20.20 -6.44
C ASN A 393 9.05 -19.27 -5.41
N HIS A 394 7.99 -18.59 -5.82
CA HIS A 394 7.34 -17.56 -5.03
C HIS A 394 6.45 -18.11 -3.89
N GLY A 395 6.51 -19.41 -3.62
CA GLY A 395 5.74 -20.05 -2.54
C GLY A 395 4.23 -20.10 -2.77
N ILE A 396 3.76 -19.77 -3.99
CA ILE A 396 2.34 -19.73 -4.30
C ILE A 396 1.79 -21.14 -4.52
N THR A 397 0.74 -21.47 -3.79
CA THR A 397 0.01 -22.74 -3.89
C THR A 397 -1.13 -22.64 -4.91
N ASP A 398 -1.95 -21.60 -4.81
CA ASP A 398 -3.10 -21.36 -5.66
C ASP A 398 -3.06 -19.99 -6.32
N ALA A 399 -3.62 -19.88 -7.53
CA ALA A 399 -3.82 -18.62 -8.23
C ALA A 399 -5.29 -18.45 -8.63
N ILE A 400 -5.86 -17.28 -8.36
CA ILE A 400 -7.23 -16.91 -8.73
C ILE A 400 -7.20 -15.70 -9.66
N PHE A 401 -7.85 -15.79 -10.80
CA PHE A 401 -8.00 -14.70 -11.75
C PHE A 401 -9.47 -14.44 -12.03
N TYR A 402 -9.93 -13.22 -11.79
CA TYR A 402 -11.31 -12.86 -12.08
C TYR A 402 -11.45 -11.51 -12.82
N GLY A 403 -12.42 -11.45 -13.74
CA GLY A 403 -12.59 -10.29 -14.62
C GLY A 403 -11.29 -9.96 -15.38
N SER A 404 -10.58 -10.99 -15.84
CA SER A 404 -9.21 -10.89 -16.36
C SER A 404 -9.17 -10.49 -17.83
N PRO A 405 -8.29 -9.53 -18.25
CA PRO A 405 -8.01 -9.26 -19.67
C PRO A 405 -6.99 -10.24 -20.27
N GLY A 406 -6.44 -11.18 -19.50
CA GLY A 406 -5.37 -12.11 -19.86
C GLY A 406 -4.29 -12.16 -18.78
N ILE A 407 -3.41 -13.16 -18.84
CA ILE A 407 -2.36 -13.40 -17.84
C ILE A 407 -1.03 -13.82 -18.49
N GLU A 408 -0.96 -13.80 -19.80
CA GLU A 408 0.19 -14.26 -20.63
C GLU A 408 0.66 -15.69 -20.31
N ALA A 409 -0.24 -16.52 -19.78
CA ALA A 409 0.01 -17.94 -19.50
C ALA A 409 -1.19 -18.79 -19.92
N THR A 410 -0.92 -20.03 -20.34
CA THR A 410 -1.92 -20.99 -20.82
C THR A 410 -1.96 -22.26 -20.01
N THR A 411 -0.97 -22.49 -19.18
CA THR A 411 -0.85 -23.69 -18.33
C THR A 411 -0.48 -23.32 -16.89
N PRO A 412 -0.90 -24.10 -15.90
CA PRO A 412 -0.49 -23.90 -14.51
C PRO A 412 1.03 -23.91 -14.32
N GLY A 413 1.75 -24.74 -15.09
CA GLY A 413 3.20 -24.86 -15.00
C GLY A 413 3.95 -23.59 -15.42
N GLU A 414 3.39 -22.77 -16.35
CA GLU A 414 3.94 -21.46 -16.70
C GLU A 414 3.82 -20.46 -15.55
N LEU A 415 2.86 -20.66 -14.65
CA LEU A 415 2.64 -19.87 -13.44
C LEU A 415 3.36 -20.44 -12.20
N GLY A 416 4.17 -21.49 -12.36
CA GLY A 416 4.85 -22.14 -11.24
C GLY A 416 3.93 -22.87 -10.25
N VAL A 417 2.64 -23.08 -10.58
CA VAL A 417 1.67 -23.78 -9.72
C VAL A 417 1.29 -25.16 -10.29
N GLN A 418 0.78 -26.03 -9.43
CA GLN A 418 0.40 -27.38 -9.82
C GLN A 418 -0.88 -27.39 -10.69
N PRO A 419 -1.08 -28.42 -11.55
CA PRO A 419 -2.37 -28.62 -12.24
C PRO A 419 -3.53 -28.70 -11.24
N GLY A 420 -4.64 -28.02 -11.54
CA GLY A 420 -5.80 -27.92 -10.66
C GLY A 420 -5.77 -26.74 -9.68
N HIS A 421 -4.66 -26.01 -9.60
CA HIS A 421 -4.45 -24.90 -8.66
C HIS A 421 -4.53 -23.51 -9.32
N VAL A 422 -5.07 -23.43 -10.52
CA VAL A 422 -5.42 -22.16 -11.18
C VAL A 422 -6.92 -22.09 -11.34
N PHE A 423 -7.51 -21.05 -10.75
CA PHE A 423 -8.95 -20.82 -10.70
C PHE A 423 -9.32 -19.54 -11.43
N THR A 424 -10.43 -19.57 -12.15
CA THR A 424 -10.88 -18.40 -12.92
C THR A 424 -12.37 -18.17 -12.74
N MET A 425 -12.78 -16.88 -12.79
CA MET A 425 -14.18 -16.47 -12.76
C MET A 425 -14.41 -15.31 -13.72
N GLU A 426 -15.52 -15.37 -14.45
CA GLU A 426 -16.00 -14.29 -15.29
C GLU A 426 -17.52 -14.24 -15.23
N THR A 427 -18.09 -13.08 -14.88
CA THR A 427 -19.55 -12.92 -14.91
C THR A 427 -20.05 -12.79 -16.36
N PRO A 428 -21.25 -13.27 -16.68
CA PRO A 428 -21.77 -13.24 -18.06
C PRO A 428 -21.91 -11.84 -18.65
N ASP A 429 -21.99 -10.81 -17.82
CA ASP A 429 -22.15 -9.40 -18.17
C ASP A 429 -20.89 -8.56 -17.88
N ASP A 430 -19.75 -9.20 -17.62
CA ASP A 430 -18.49 -8.49 -17.44
C ASP A 430 -18.04 -7.87 -18.77
N PRO A 431 -17.87 -6.54 -18.85
CA PRO A 431 -17.43 -5.88 -20.07
C PRO A 431 -15.99 -6.27 -20.49
N ILE A 432 -15.22 -6.93 -19.62
CA ILE A 432 -13.86 -7.40 -19.95
C ILE A 432 -13.87 -8.40 -21.12
N GLN A 433 -14.98 -9.11 -21.34
CA GLN A 433 -15.16 -10.02 -22.49
C GLN A 433 -14.96 -9.33 -23.84
N TRP A 434 -15.16 -8.02 -23.90
CA TRP A 434 -14.96 -7.25 -25.13
C TRP A 434 -13.48 -7.18 -25.57
N VAL A 435 -12.56 -7.40 -24.64
CA VAL A 435 -11.12 -7.48 -24.95
C VAL A 435 -10.84 -8.64 -25.91
N TYR A 436 -11.56 -9.76 -25.75
CA TYR A 436 -11.36 -10.98 -26.53
C TYR A 436 -12.28 -11.08 -27.76
N ASP A 437 -13.53 -10.71 -27.59
CA ASP A 437 -14.58 -11.00 -28.56
C ASP A 437 -14.83 -9.84 -29.53
N GLY A 438 -14.26 -8.67 -29.28
CA GLY A 438 -14.60 -7.43 -29.97
C GLY A 438 -16.07 -7.05 -29.73
N PRO A 439 -16.56 -5.95 -30.31
CA PRO A 439 -17.94 -5.52 -30.10
C PRO A 439 -18.94 -6.40 -30.84
N LYS A 440 -19.27 -7.58 -30.32
CA LYS A 440 -20.40 -8.40 -30.82
C LYS A 440 -21.78 -7.73 -30.61
N TYR A 441 -21.84 -6.73 -29.74
CA TYR A 441 -23.09 -6.05 -29.34
C TYR A 441 -22.95 -4.53 -29.52
N GLY A 442 -23.54 -4.04 -30.56
CA GLY A 442 -23.46 -2.66 -31.03
C GLY A 442 -24.21 -1.60 -30.21
N HIS A 443 -24.23 -1.61 -28.90
CA HIS A 443 -24.83 -0.54 -28.10
C HIS A 443 -24.41 -0.59 -26.64
N ALA A 444 -23.28 -0.02 -26.26
CA ALA A 444 -23.12 0.65 -24.95
C ALA A 444 -21.71 1.19 -24.75
N THR A 445 -21.62 2.44 -24.46
CA THR A 445 -20.49 3.32 -24.16
C THR A 445 -19.55 3.62 -25.33
N PRO A 446 -19.43 4.91 -25.73
CA PRO A 446 -18.68 5.33 -26.92
C PRO A 446 -17.15 5.28 -26.78
N LEU A 447 -16.60 5.00 -25.59
CA LEU A 447 -15.18 5.10 -25.29
C LEU A 447 -14.42 3.77 -25.36
N LEU A 448 -14.99 2.67 -24.85
CA LEU A 448 -14.32 1.37 -24.83
C LEU A 448 -14.11 0.75 -26.23
N PRO A 449 -15.06 0.82 -27.19
CA PRO A 449 -14.85 0.26 -28.52
C PRO A 449 -13.71 0.92 -29.31
N ALA A 450 -13.49 2.23 -29.11
CA ALA A 450 -12.42 2.94 -29.83
C ALA A 450 -11.03 2.58 -29.31
N ILE A 451 -10.92 2.19 -28.04
CA ILE A 451 -9.67 1.75 -27.41
C ILE A 451 -9.31 0.34 -27.89
N PHE A 452 -10.31 -0.58 -27.94
CA PHE A 452 -10.05 -1.98 -28.27
C PHE A 452 -10.10 -2.31 -29.78
N TRP A 453 -10.77 -1.51 -30.60
CA TRP A 453 -10.81 -1.73 -32.05
C TRP A 453 -9.47 -1.45 -32.74
N GLY A 454 -8.57 -0.72 -32.08
CA GLY A 454 -7.21 -0.48 -32.56
C GLY A 454 -6.21 -1.59 -32.18
N SER A 455 -6.55 -2.45 -31.20
CA SER A 455 -5.61 -3.42 -30.66
C SER A 455 -5.24 -4.54 -31.64
N ASP A 456 -6.23 -5.15 -32.31
CA ASP A 456 -6.00 -6.22 -33.28
C ASP A 456 -5.21 -5.75 -34.54
N VAL A 457 -5.32 -4.45 -34.89
CA VAL A 457 -4.66 -3.89 -36.09
C VAL A 457 -3.22 -3.48 -35.81
N MET A 458 -2.84 -3.25 -34.52
CA MET A 458 -1.53 -2.77 -34.12
C MET A 458 -0.77 -3.68 -33.14
N GLY A 459 -1.27 -4.89 -32.83
CA GLY A 459 -0.67 -5.76 -31.80
C GLY A 459 -0.78 -5.19 -30.39
N LEU A 460 -1.79 -4.35 -30.14
CA LEU A 460 -2.07 -3.72 -28.86
C LEU A 460 -3.08 -4.59 -28.09
N GLY A 461 -2.78 -4.93 -26.83
CA GLY A 461 -3.66 -5.73 -25.98
C GLY A 461 -3.44 -7.24 -26.09
N ASP A 462 -2.26 -7.69 -26.47
CA ASP A 462 -1.89 -9.11 -26.51
C ASP A 462 -1.54 -9.60 -25.09
N PHE A 463 -2.57 -9.70 -24.24
CA PHE A 463 -2.43 -10.22 -22.86
C PHE A 463 -2.62 -11.74 -22.79
N GLY A 464 -2.62 -12.40 -23.97
CA GLY A 464 -2.85 -13.84 -24.09
C GLY A 464 -4.36 -14.20 -24.13
N PRO A 465 -4.68 -15.49 -24.19
CA PRO A 465 -6.05 -15.98 -24.29
C PRO A 465 -6.84 -15.70 -23.01
N ASN A 466 -8.18 -15.65 -23.13
CA ASN A 466 -9.08 -15.51 -21.97
C ASN A 466 -8.88 -16.67 -20.98
N PRO A 467 -8.40 -16.42 -19.75
CA PRO A 467 -8.20 -17.47 -18.77
C PRO A 467 -9.52 -18.13 -18.33
N ALA A 468 -10.64 -17.41 -18.39
CA ALA A 468 -11.95 -17.93 -18.01
C ALA A 468 -12.53 -18.97 -19.00
N THR A 469 -11.88 -19.14 -20.17
CA THR A 469 -12.27 -20.17 -21.16
C THR A 469 -11.16 -21.20 -21.39
N ASN A 470 -10.05 -21.09 -20.69
CA ASN A 470 -8.91 -21.98 -20.84
C ASN A 470 -9.18 -23.36 -20.18
N PRO A 471 -9.16 -24.47 -20.94
CA PRO A 471 -9.48 -25.79 -20.40
C PRO A 471 -8.46 -26.34 -19.39
N ASN A 472 -7.29 -25.71 -19.27
CA ASN A 472 -6.26 -26.10 -18.30
C ASN A 472 -6.50 -25.48 -16.91
N PHE A 473 -7.47 -24.59 -16.78
CA PHE A 473 -7.80 -23.87 -15.54
C PHE A 473 -9.16 -24.34 -15.00
N THR A 474 -9.36 -24.20 -13.71
CA THR A 474 -10.61 -24.53 -13.04
C THR A 474 -11.57 -23.34 -13.08
N HIS A 475 -12.74 -23.53 -13.68
CA HIS A 475 -13.75 -22.45 -13.79
C HIS A 475 -14.72 -22.52 -12.61
N LEU A 476 -14.84 -21.40 -11.87
CA LEU A 476 -15.71 -21.28 -10.72
C LEU A 476 -17.00 -20.53 -11.10
N ASP A 477 -18.14 -20.98 -10.54
CA ASP A 477 -19.47 -20.43 -10.82
C ASP A 477 -19.62 -19.01 -10.23
N THR A 478 -20.38 -18.19 -10.95
CA THR A 478 -20.73 -16.80 -10.58
C THR A 478 -22.23 -16.61 -10.34
N THR A 479 -23.04 -17.68 -10.51
CA THR A 479 -24.50 -17.64 -10.37
C THR A 479 -24.93 -17.80 -8.90
N ALA A 480 -26.19 -17.44 -8.59
CA ALA A 480 -26.73 -17.60 -7.24
C ALA A 480 -26.72 -19.08 -6.80
N PHE A 481 -26.37 -19.30 -5.52
CA PHE A 481 -26.19 -20.66 -4.99
C PHE A 481 -26.74 -20.76 -3.56
N ILE A 482 -27.12 -21.97 -3.15
CA ILE A 482 -27.42 -22.31 -1.76
C ILE A 482 -26.29 -23.20 -1.25
N THR A 483 -25.55 -22.72 -0.26
CA THR A 483 -24.44 -23.46 0.33
C THR A 483 -24.91 -24.70 1.09
N PRO A 484 -24.03 -25.68 1.34
CA PRO A 484 -24.38 -26.88 2.11
C PRO A 484 -24.89 -26.58 3.53
N ASP A 485 -24.49 -25.47 4.13
CA ASP A 485 -24.97 -24.97 5.42
C ASP A 485 -26.26 -24.13 5.32
N GLY A 486 -26.86 -24.05 4.13
CA GLY A 486 -28.18 -23.46 3.90
C GLY A 486 -28.22 -21.95 3.69
N ARG A 487 -27.08 -21.28 3.53
CA ARG A 487 -27.01 -19.84 3.20
C ARG A 487 -27.32 -19.61 1.72
N HIS A 488 -28.09 -18.57 1.44
CA HIS A 488 -28.38 -18.13 0.08
C HIS A 488 -27.34 -17.10 -0.35
N LEU A 489 -26.60 -17.41 -1.41
CA LEU A 489 -25.60 -16.52 -2.00
C LEU A 489 -26.16 -15.90 -3.27
N ASP A 490 -26.04 -14.58 -3.39
CA ASP A 490 -26.41 -13.85 -4.60
C ASP A 490 -25.39 -14.13 -5.72
N SER A 491 -25.83 -14.05 -6.98
CA SER A 491 -24.93 -14.02 -8.15
C SER A 491 -24.08 -12.77 -8.16
N ALA A 492 -22.89 -12.84 -8.75
CA ALA A 492 -22.13 -11.67 -9.13
C ALA A 492 -22.56 -11.15 -10.50
N SER A 493 -22.42 -9.85 -10.74
CA SER A 493 -22.78 -9.15 -11.98
C SER A 493 -21.75 -8.06 -12.29
N GLY A 494 -21.43 -7.87 -13.57
CA GLY A 494 -20.48 -6.88 -14.03
C GLY A 494 -19.05 -7.16 -13.56
N HIS A 495 -18.20 -6.12 -13.57
CA HIS A 495 -16.75 -6.23 -13.41
C HIS A 495 -16.25 -6.16 -11.96
N SER A 496 -17.08 -5.74 -11.02
CA SER A 496 -16.61 -5.37 -9.67
C SER A 496 -17.25 -6.15 -8.51
N ASP A 497 -18.23 -7.00 -8.79
CA ASP A 497 -19.04 -7.65 -7.74
C ASP A 497 -18.35 -8.87 -7.09
N TYR A 498 -17.28 -9.36 -7.67
CA TYR A 498 -16.66 -10.66 -7.29
C TYR A 498 -16.37 -10.83 -5.79
N PRO A 499 -15.69 -9.88 -5.08
CA PRO A 499 -15.42 -10.03 -3.64
C PRO A 499 -16.51 -9.39 -2.77
N ARG A 500 -17.57 -8.81 -3.36
CA ARG A 500 -18.54 -7.96 -2.64
C ARG A 500 -19.64 -8.76 -1.97
N LEU A 501 -20.20 -8.16 -0.93
CA LEU A 501 -21.38 -8.68 -0.27
C LEU A 501 -22.61 -8.57 -1.17
N GLY A 502 -23.49 -9.55 -1.07
CA GLY A 502 -24.82 -9.55 -1.68
C GLY A 502 -25.81 -8.68 -0.90
N SER A 503 -27.06 -8.67 -1.39
CA SER A 503 -28.16 -7.89 -0.80
C SER A 503 -28.53 -8.32 0.63
N ASN A 504 -28.20 -9.54 1.00
CA ASN A 504 -28.45 -10.14 2.31
C ASN A 504 -27.28 -9.98 3.32
N GLY A 505 -26.18 -9.30 2.90
CA GLY A 505 -25.00 -9.11 3.74
C GLY A 505 -24.04 -10.31 3.79
N GLU A 506 -24.33 -11.41 3.11
CA GLU A 506 -23.40 -12.51 2.88
C GLU A 506 -22.53 -12.22 1.65
N LEU A 507 -21.39 -12.90 1.52
CA LEU A 507 -20.61 -12.87 0.28
C LEU A 507 -21.44 -13.43 -0.88
N ARG A 508 -21.22 -12.94 -2.08
CA ARG A 508 -21.75 -13.54 -3.31
C ARG A 508 -21.09 -14.91 -3.54
N THR A 509 -21.63 -15.71 -4.43
CA THR A 509 -21.06 -17.02 -4.81
C THR A 509 -19.58 -16.91 -5.16
N THR A 510 -19.19 -15.85 -5.87
CA THR A 510 -17.79 -15.57 -6.24
C THR A 510 -16.89 -15.35 -5.02
N GLY A 511 -17.32 -14.56 -4.05
CA GLY A 511 -16.59 -14.34 -2.81
C GLY A 511 -16.49 -15.60 -1.95
N TYR A 512 -17.56 -16.41 -1.91
CA TYR A 512 -17.55 -17.74 -1.28
C TYR A 512 -16.49 -18.66 -1.92
N ASN A 513 -16.44 -18.69 -3.26
CA ASN A 513 -15.47 -19.48 -4.02
C ASN A 513 -14.04 -18.99 -3.77
N ILE A 514 -13.80 -17.67 -3.76
CA ILE A 514 -12.49 -17.10 -3.41
C ILE A 514 -12.07 -17.57 -2.01
N ALA A 515 -12.97 -17.52 -1.03
CA ALA A 515 -12.70 -17.95 0.35
C ALA A 515 -12.39 -19.45 0.43
N ALA A 516 -13.08 -20.29 -0.37
CA ALA A 516 -12.81 -21.73 -0.45
C ALA A 516 -11.40 -22.03 -0.97
N VAL A 517 -10.94 -21.29 -1.99
CA VAL A 517 -9.57 -21.43 -2.50
C VAL A 517 -8.56 -20.94 -1.48
N ILE A 518 -8.77 -19.75 -0.90
CA ILE A 518 -7.87 -19.17 0.12
C ILE A 518 -7.65 -20.16 1.29
N SER A 519 -8.70 -20.86 1.73
CA SER A 519 -8.63 -21.80 2.86
C SER A 519 -8.11 -23.19 2.47
N GLY A 520 -7.67 -23.42 1.22
CA GLY A 520 -7.24 -24.73 0.74
C GLY A 520 -8.38 -25.76 0.74
N LEU A 521 -9.62 -25.32 0.56
CA LEU A 521 -10.82 -26.15 0.51
C LEU A 521 -11.49 -26.13 -0.87
N ALA A 522 -10.75 -25.75 -1.91
CA ALA A 522 -11.28 -25.58 -3.25
C ALA A 522 -11.94 -26.86 -3.79
N GLU A 523 -11.33 -28.02 -3.60
CA GLU A 523 -11.88 -29.31 -4.06
C GLU A 523 -13.19 -29.71 -3.35
N GLN A 524 -13.40 -29.21 -2.12
CA GLN A 524 -14.52 -29.60 -1.26
C GLN A 524 -15.67 -28.59 -1.32
N ASN A 525 -15.36 -27.31 -1.36
CA ASN A 525 -16.31 -26.23 -1.14
C ASN A 525 -16.55 -25.36 -2.37
N ALA A 526 -15.58 -25.24 -3.31
CA ALA A 526 -15.73 -24.36 -4.45
C ALA A 526 -16.86 -24.84 -5.39
N ILE A 527 -17.65 -23.90 -5.84
CA ILE A 527 -18.74 -24.13 -6.76
C ILE A 527 -18.21 -23.97 -8.19
N HIS A 528 -18.16 -25.07 -8.92
CA HIS A 528 -17.63 -25.10 -10.28
C HIS A 528 -18.68 -24.69 -11.30
N GLN A 529 -18.24 -24.02 -12.36
CA GLN A 529 -19.08 -23.74 -13.51
C GLN A 529 -19.49 -25.07 -14.18
N ARG A 530 -20.79 -25.22 -14.50
CA ARG A 530 -21.35 -26.41 -15.12
C ARG A 530 -21.22 -26.37 -16.63
#